data_72c633f96baf2fac9d935c3b8c19fbe1
#
_entry.id   72c633f96baf2fac9d935c3b8c19fbe1
#
_cell.length_a   1.000
_cell.length_b   1.000
_cell.length_c   1.000
_cell.angle_alpha   90.00
_cell.angle_beta   90.00
_cell.angle_gamma   90.00
#
_symmetry.space_group_name_H-M   'P 1'
#
loop_
_entity.id
_entity.type
_entity.pdbx_description
1 polymer ?
#
loop_
_entity_poly.entity_id
_entity_poly.type
_entity_poly.pdbx_seq_one_letter_code
_entity_poly.pdbx_strand_id
1 'polypeptide(L)'
;MIITLRGTPGDDSWCTRLRTEVSDDLLALGAPGLAVNVRDATVGDSLMTLTTLDPPVVGLVAIWTQQSYGPHVTGALDRLRGECDRVDAYLVTESVPLPPPATAPGARTPGFANVALLRRPADLDAETWFARWHVDHTPVAIATQSTFGYVQNAVVRPLTSGAPVVDAIVEELFPLAATRDLHVFFGAADDADLGDRMNRMVASTSAFGANRCVDTVPTSRYVMRSPFAAEVSQ
;
A
#
# COMPACT_ATOMS: atom_id res chain seq x y z
N MET A 1 2.68 -2.96 -11.42
CA MET A 1 3.89 -2.56 -10.67
C MET A 1 3.53 -1.55 -9.59
N ILE A 2 4.25 -1.55 -8.49
CA ILE A 2 4.13 -0.53 -7.45
C ILE A 2 5.43 0.26 -7.38
N ILE A 3 5.29 1.57 -7.27
CA ILE A 3 6.38 2.53 -7.21
C ILE A 3 6.25 3.27 -5.89
N THR A 4 7.29 3.21 -5.05
CA THR A 4 7.38 4.00 -3.82
C THR A 4 8.10 5.30 -4.09
N LEU A 5 7.54 6.38 -3.61
CA LEU A 5 8.13 7.72 -3.62
C LEU A 5 8.70 7.99 -2.24
N ARG A 6 10.02 8.21 -2.16
CA ARG A 6 10.73 8.38 -0.89
C ARG A 6 11.39 9.74 -0.83
N GLY A 7 11.31 10.37 0.33
CA GLY A 7 11.87 11.72 0.53
C GLY A 7 11.28 12.41 1.74
N THR A 8 11.47 13.71 1.79
CA THR A 8 10.77 14.56 2.75
C THR A 8 9.28 14.60 2.41
N PRO A 9 8.36 14.44 3.41
CA PRO A 9 6.94 14.58 3.14
C PRO A 9 6.63 15.90 2.43
N GLY A 10 5.94 15.81 1.31
CA GLY A 10 5.46 16.97 0.57
C GLY A 10 4.30 17.65 1.31
N ASP A 11 4.02 18.89 0.92
CA ASP A 11 2.83 19.61 1.38
C ASP A 11 1.56 19.16 0.61
N ASP A 12 0.42 19.73 0.97
CA ASP A 12 -0.85 19.42 0.30
C ASP A 12 -0.84 19.82 -1.18
N SER A 13 0.00 20.76 -1.59
CA SER A 13 0.16 21.15 -3.00
C SER A 13 0.89 20.04 -3.79
N TRP A 14 1.92 19.43 -3.22
CA TRP A 14 2.58 18.26 -3.78
C TRP A 14 1.62 17.06 -3.89
N CYS A 15 0.87 16.78 -2.82
CA CYS A 15 -0.14 15.73 -2.84
C CYS A 15 -1.21 15.96 -3.92
N THR A 16 -1.62 17.22 -4.12
CA THR A 16 -2.58 17.59 -5.16
C THR A 16 -1.98 17.41 -6.54
N ARG A 17 -0.76 17.91 -6.78
CA ARG A 17 -0.06 17.77 -8.06
C ARG A 17 0.13 16.30 -8.46
N LEU A 18 0.47 15.43 -7.49
CA LEU A 18 0.62 14.00 -7.75
C LEU A 18 -0.69 13.35 -8.21
N ARG A 19 -1.83 13.78 -7.66
CA ARG A 19 -3.18 13.31 -8.00
C ARG A 19 -3.77 13.91 -9.28
N THR A 20 -3.23 15.00 -9.77
CA THR A 20 -3.74 15.71 -10.96
C THR A 20 -2.72 15.65 -12.08
N GLU A 21 -1.85 16.63 -12.20
CA GLU A 21 -0.88 16.80 -13.27
C GLU A 21 -0.03 15.54 -13.50
N VAL A 22 0.58 15.01 -12.43
CA VAL A 22 1.44 13.81 -12.55
C VAL A 22 0.64 12.59 -12.98
N SER A 23 -0.56 12.41 -12.42
CA SER A 23 -1.46 11.32 -12.79
C SER A 23 -1.90 11.40 -14.25
N ASP A 24 -2.20 12.60 -14.74
CA ASP A 24 -2.56 12.81 -16.15
C ASP A 24 -1.39 12.49 -17.08
N ASP A 25 -0.16 12.90 -16.73
CA ASP A 25 1.05 12.55 -17.46
C ASP A 25 1.26 11.03 -17.51
N LEU A 26 1.11 10.33 -16.38
CA LEU A 26 1.24 8.87 -16.30
C LEU A 26 0.17 8.15 -17.14
N LEU A 27 -1.06 8.64 -17.12
CA LEU A 27 -2.15 8.09 -17.93
C LEU A 27 -1.94 8.33 -19.42
N ALA A 28 -1.32 9.44 -19.79
CA ALA A 28 -0.97 9.76 -21.18
C ALA A 28 0.11 8.82 -21.76
N LEU A 29 0.91 8.17 -20.89
CA LEU A 29 1.83 7.11 -21.29
C LEU A 29 1.13 5.79 -21.64
N GLY A 30 -0.20 5.72 -21.53
CA GLY A 30 -1.00 4.56 -21.91
C GLY A 30 -1.20 3.52 -20.81
N ALA A 31 -1.06 3.89 -19.53
CA ALA A 31 -1.32 2.99 -18.41
C ALA A 31 -2.80 2.55 -18.40
N PRO A 32 -3.10 1.22 -18.46
CA PRO A 32 -4.46 0.71 -18.39
C PRO A 32 -5.14 0.99 -17.05
N GLY A 33 -4.36 1.08 -15.97
CA GLY A 33 -4.85 1.41 -14.63
C GLY A 33 -3.80 2.20 -13.85
N LEU A 34 -4.28 3.09 -12.97
CA LEU A 34 -3.46 3.94 -12.12
C LEU A 34 -4.17 4.18 -10.80
N ALA A 35 -3.45 3.96 -9.70
CA ALA A 35 -3.85 4.40 -8.37
C ALA A 35 -2.70 5.16 -7.70
N VAL A 36 -3.04 6.13 -6.87
CA VAL A 36 -2.10 7.00 -6.17
C VAL A 36 -2.44 7.02 -4.69
N ASN A 37 -1.44 6.80 -3.86
CA ASN A 37 -1.51 6.89 -2.42
C ASN A 37 -0.59 8.03 -1.97
N VAL A 38 -1.13 9.01 -1.23
CA VAL A 38 -0.37 10.16 -0.73
C VAL A 38 -0.48 10.26 0.78
N ARG A 39 0.61 10.62 1.43
CA ARG A 39 0.63 10.94 2.86
C ARG A 39 0.31 12.43 3.05
N ASP A 40 -0.97 12.77 2.91
CA ASP A 40 -1.47 14.13 3.09
C ASP A 40 -1.73 14.46 4.59
N ALA A 41 -2.13 15.71 4.86
CA ALA A 41 -2.41 16.19 6.20
C ALA A 41 -3.51 15.37 6.94
N THR A 42 -4.40 14.70 6.19
CA THR A 42 -5.47 13.87 6.77
C THR A 42 -4.93 12.67 7.54
N VAL A 43 -3.78 12.14 7.10
CA VAL A 43 -3.19 10.90 7.64
C VAL A 43 -1.78 11.08 8.20
N GLY A 44 -1.20 12.28 8.10
CA GLY A 44 0.20 12.57 8.44
C GLY A 44 0.58 12.22 9.89
N ASP A 45 -0.35 12.42 10.84
CA ASP A 45 -0.15 12.19 12.27
C ASP A 45 -0.67 10.82 12.75
N SER A 46 -0.81 9.84 11.86
CA SER A 46 -1.34 8.52 12.21
C SER A 46 -0.39 7.75 13.15
N LEU A 47 -0.97 7.13 14.18
CA LEU A 47 -0.30 6.19 15.08
C LEU A 47 0.21 4.93 14.35
N MET A 48 -0.34 4.65 13.16
CA MET A 48 0.04 3.48 12.35
C MET A 48 1.31 3.71 11.52
N THR A 49 2.06 4.76 11.77
CA THR A 49 3.31 5.05 11.04
C THR A 49 4.49 4.31 11.65
N LEU A 50 5.10 3.42 10.88
CA LEU A 50 6.40 2.79 11.21
C LEU A 50 7.36 3.06 10.06
N THR A 51 8.56 3.53 10.36
CA THR A 51 9.55 3.92 9.35
C THR A 51 10.89 3.29 9.67
N THR A 52 11.41 2.46 8.77
CA THR A 52 12.77 1.91 8.82
C THR A 52 13.60 2.35 7.61
N LEU A 53 12.95 2.78 6.54
CA LEU A 53 13.61 3.28 5.34
C LEU A 53 14.03 4.74 5.51
N ASP A 54 15.23 5.06 5.04
CA ASP A 54 15.78 6.42 4.98
C ASP A 54 16.22 6.74 3.53
N PRO A 55 15.65 7.76 2.90
CA PRO A 55 14.50 8.56 3.32
C PRO A 55 13.20 7.73 3.38
N PRO A 56 12.18 8.21 4.15
CA PRO A 56 10.91 7.50 4.33
C PRO A 56 10.06 7.48 3.06
N VAL A 57 9.09 6.55 3.00
CA VAL A 57 8.06 6.54 1.97
C VAL A 57 7.03 7.63 2.26
N VAL A 58 6.76 8.50 1.27
CA VAL A 58 5.82 9.62 1.36
C VAL A 58 4.63 9.48 0.41
N GLY A 59 4.72 8.56 -0.53
CA GLY A 59 3.65 8.24 -1.48
C GLY A 59 3.93 6.96 -2.22
N LEU A 60 2.90 6.41 -2.85
CA LEU A 60 3.00 5.24 -3.71
C LEU A 60 2.16 5.45 -4.97
N VAL A 61 2.64 4.88 -6.07
CA VAL A 61 1.92 4.87 -7.34
C VAL A 61 1.82 3.43 -7.82
N ALA A 62 0.60 2.91 -7.94
CA ALA A 62 0.33 1.61 -8.54
C ALA A 62 -0.03 1.80 -10.01
N ILE A 63 0.70 1.15 -10.90
CA ILE A 63 0.44 1.16 -12.34
C ILE A 63 0.18 -0.27 -12.80
N TRP A 64 -0.99 -0.52 -13.34
CA TRP A 64 -1.25 -1.74 -14.09
C TRP A 64 -0.67 -1.58 -15.49
N THR A 65 0.02 -2.58 -15.97
CA THR A 65 0.72 -2.54 -17.25
C THR A 65 0.77 -3.93 -17.87
N GLN A 66 0.74 -3.99 -19.18
CA GLN A 66 0.89 -5.25 -19.93
C GLN A 66 2.35 -5.71 -20.02
N GLN A 67 3.30 -4.80 -19.79
CA GLN A 67 4.73 -5.08 -19.83
C GLN A 67 5.44 -4.35 -18.70
N SER A 68 6.40 -5.01 -18.06
CA SER A 68 7.21 -4.42 -16.98
C SER A 68 8.48 -3.70 -17.51
N TYR A 69 8.53 -3.41 -18.80
CA TYR A 69 9.64 -2.78 -19.50
C TYR A 69 9.12 -1.92 -20.66
N GLY A 70 10.02 -1.15 -21.27
CA GLY A 70 9.68 -0.33 -22.43
C GLY A 70 9.49 1.16 -22.09
N PRO A 71 9.25 1.99 -23.13
CA PRO A 71 9.23 3.45 -22.99
C PRO A 71 8.21 3.97 -21.98
N HIS A 72 7.04 3.33 -21.87
CA HIS A 72 6.00 3.74 -20.93
C HIS A 72 6.42 3.53 -19.47
N VAL A 73 7.15 2.43 -19.15
CA VAL A 73 7.68 2.21 -17.79
C VAL A 73 8.81 3.18 -17.49
N THR A 74 9.74 3.36 -18.44
CA THR A 74 10.85 4.31 -18.29
C THR A 74 10.31 5.74 -18.12
N GLY A 75 9.38 6.16 -18.98
CA GLY A 75 8.76 7.48 -18.91
C GLY A 75 8.03 7.73 -17.58
N ALA A 76 7.31 6.72 -17.06
CA ALA A 76 6.67 6.83 -15.76
C ALA A 76 7.68 7.01 -14.62
N LEU A 77 8.77 6.23 -14.62
CA LEU A 77 9.83 6.37 -13.63
C LEU A 77 10.53 7.73 -13.72
N ASP A 78 10.83 8.20 -14.95
CA ASP A 78 11.47 9.50 -15.17
C ASP A 78 10.57 10.65 -14.70
N ARG A 79 9.27 10.56 -14.99
CA ARG A 79 8.29 11.57 -14.51
C ARG A 79 8.25 11.64 -12.98
N LEU A 80 8.23 10.47 -12.31
CA LEU A 80 8.16 10.41 -10.86
C LEU A 80 9.45 10.82 -10.15
N ARG A 81 10.62 10.66 -10.78
CA ARG A 81 11.91 11.12 -10.25
C ARG A 81 11.99 12.63 -10.05
N GLY A 82 11.17 13.39 -10.77
CA GLY A 82 11.02 14.83 -10.55
C GLY A 82 10.21 15.21 -9.30
N GLU A 83 9.59 14.25 -8.63
CA GLU A 83 8.64 14.52 -7.54
C GLU A 83 9.19 14.19 -6.13
N CYS A 84 10.30 13.45 -6.03
CA CYS A 84 10.83 12.99 -4.75
C CYS A 84 12.34 12.68 -4.82
N ASP A 85 12.97 12.43 -3.67
CA ASP A 85 14.40 12.18 -3.58
C ASP A 85 14.80 10.81 -4.17
N ARG A 86 13.92 9.80 -4.01
CA ARG A 86 14.13 8.44 -4.51
C ARG A 86 12.84 7.82 -5.02
N VAL A 87 12.97 7.11 -6.13
CA VAL A 87 11.92 6.30 -6.74
C VAL A 87 12.38 4.85 -6.76
N ASP A 88 11.67 3.98 -6.05
CA ASP A 88 11.92 2.55 -6.07
C ASP A 88 10.68 1.83 -6.63
N ALA A 89 10.87 1.03 -7.67
CA ALA A 89 9.77 0.35 -8.37
C ALA A 89 9.91 -1.16 -8.28
N TYR A 90 8.77 -1.83 -8.15
CA TYR A 90 8.66 -3.29 -8.00
C TYR A 90 7.63 -3.85 -8.98
N LEU A 91 8.02 -4.91 -9.69
CA LEU A 91 7.06 -5.78 -10.35
C LEU A 91 6.39 -6.63 -9.29
N VAL A 92 5.06 -6.66 -9.29
CA VAL A 92 4.28 -7.39 -8.30
C VAL A 92 3.20 -8.25 -8.97
N THR A 93 2.74 -9.28 -8.27
CA THR A 93 1.46 -9.95 -8.52
C THR A 93 0.46 -9.47 -7.49
N GLU A 94 -0.78 -9.20 -7.92
CA GLU A 94 -1.85 -8.69 -7.06
C GLU A 94 -2.84 -9.79 -6.71
N SER A 95 -3.22 -9.87 -5.44
CA SER A 95 -4.33 -10.66 -4.91
C SER A 95 -5.24 -9.78 -4.08
N VAL A 96 -6.54 -9.99 -4.15
CA VAL A 96 -7.54 -9.13 -3.50
C VAL A 96 -8.45 -9.96 -2.58
N PRO A 97 -7.99 -10.35 -1.37
CA PRO A 97 -8.79 -11.12 -0.41
C PRO A 97 -10.06 -10.40 0.06
N LEU A 98 -10.00 -9.06 0.18
CA LEU A 98 -11.14 -8.23 0.52
C LEU A 98 -11.17 -7.01 -0.43
N PRO A 99 -12.13 -6.98 -1.39
CA PRO A 99 -12.16 -5.91 -2.38
C PRO A 99 -12.37 -4.53 -1.75
N PRO A 100 -11.56 -3.53 -2.09
CA PRO A 100 -11.81 -2.13 -1.74
C PRO A 100 -13.16 -1.64 -2.31
N PRO A 101 -13.84 -0.68 -1.64
CA PRO A 101 -15.04 -0.09 -2.19
C PRO A 101 -14.75 0.62 -3.52
N ALA A 102 -15.68 0.49 -4.47
CA ALA A 102 -15.60 1.23 -5.72
C ALA A 102 -15.74 2.74 -5.48
N THR A 103 -14.91 3.52 -6.16
CA THR A 103 -14.95 4.98 -6.11
C THR A 103 -14.96 5.55 -7.53
N ALA A 104 -15.51 6.75 -7.69
CA ALA A 104 -15.38 7.47 -8.96
C ALA A 104 -13.88 7.74 -9.24
N PRO A 105 -13.45 7.75 -10.51
CA PRO A 105 -12.08 8.07 -10.88
C PRO A 105 -11.62 9.39 -10.23
N GLY A 106 -10.45 9.36 -9.59
CA GLY A 106 -9.87 10.50 -8.90
C GLY A 106 -10.53 10.89 -7.58
N ALA A 107 -11.63 10.23 -7.17
CA ALA A 107 -12.22 10.45 -5.86
C ALA A 107 -11.39 9.76 -4.76
N ARG A 108 -11.32 10.40 -3.59
CA ARG A 108 -10.67 9.83 -2.42
C ARG A 108 -11.45 8.59 -1.95
N THR A 109 -10.74 7.48 -1.77
CA THR A 109 -11.33 6.29 -1.14
C THR A 109 -11.70 6.63 0.32
N PRO A 110 -12.92 6.26 0.81
CA PRO A 110 -13.29 6.47 2.20
C PRO A 110 -12.27 5.89 3.19
N GLY A 111 -12.10 6.55 4.33
CA GLY A 111 -11.14 6.12 5.35
C GLY A 111 -9.70 6.48 5.01
N PHE A 112 -8.77 5.58 5.31
CA PHE A 112 -7.36 5.69 4.91
C PHE A 112 -6.83 4.31 4.50
N ALA A 113 -5.79 4.30 3.67
CA ALA A 113 -5.05 3.10 3.33
C ALA A 113 -3.77 3.03 4.15
N ASN A 114 -3.62 1.98 4.95
CA ASN A 114 -2.36 1.65 5.59
C ASN A 114 -1.56 0.75 4.66
N VAL A 115 -0.46 1.24 4.11
CA VAL A 115 0.39 0.47 3.21
C VAL A 115 1.56 -0.08 4.00
N ALA A 116 1.70 -1.41 4.02
CA ALA A 116 2.79 -2.10 4.69
C ALA A 116 3.79 -2.66 3.67
N LEU A 117 5.09 -2.34 3.85
CA LEU A 117 6.18 -2.93 3.10
C LEU A 117 6.82 -4.02 3.95
N LEU A 118 6.64 -5.28 3.56
CA LEU A 118 7.07 -6.44 4.30
C LEU A 118 8.40 -6.99 3.75
N ARG A 119 9.24 -7.48 4.65
CA ARG A 119 10.50 -8.15 4.34
C ARG A 119 10.49 -9.53 4.94
N ARG A 120 10.75 -10.52 4.10
CA ARG A 120 10.84 -11.92 4.55
C ARG A 120 12.12 -12.12 5.37
N PRO A 121 12.03 -12.69 6.58
CA PRO A 121 13.22 -13.07 7.36
C PRO A 121 14.11 -14.06 6.59
N ALA A 122 15.43 -13.91 6.72
CA ALA A 122 16.39 -14.73 6.00
C ALA A 122 16.37 -16.22 6.41
N ASP A 123 15.88 -16.50 7.63
CA ASP A 123 15.74 -17.84 8.21
C ASP A 123 14.42 -18.52 7.82
N LEU A 124 13.56 -17.88 7.04
CA LEU A 124 12.29 -18.42 6.59
C LEU A 124 12.31 -18.54 5.05
N ASP A 125 12.10 -19.75 4.53
CA ASP A 125 12.00 -19.94 3.08
C ASP A 125 10.77 -19.28 2.47
N ALA A 126 10.79 -19.03 1.17
CA ALA A 126 9.74 -18.27 0.51
C ALA A 126 8.39 -18.98 0.53
N GLU A 127 8.34 -20.30 0.32
CA GLU A 127 7.11 -21.07 0.27
C GLU A 127 6.41 -21.04 1.63
N THR A 128 7.14 -21.32 2.70
CA THR A 128 6.64 -21.24 4.08
C THR A 128 6.19 -19.82 4.44
N TRP A 129 6.96 -18.80 4.02
CA TRP A 129 6.62 -17.41 4.28
C TRP A 129 5.32 -17.01 3.61
N PHE A 130 5.14 -17.35 2.33
CA PHE A 130 3.90 -17.07 1.59
C PHE A 130 2.72 -17.84 2.16
N ALA A 131 2.88 -19.12 2.54
CA ALA A 131 1.81 -19.88 3.16
C ALA A 131 1.35 -19.23 4.47
N ARG A 132 2.29 -18.87 5.35
CA ARG A 132 1.96 -18.19 6.63
C ARG A 132 1.32 -16.82 6.42
N TRP A 133 1.75 -16.07 5.42
CA TRP A 133 1.15 -14.77 5.13
C TRP A 133 -0.25 -14.93 4.49
N HIS A 134 -0.37 -15.69 3.40
CA HIS A 134 -1.61 -15.75 2.62
C HIS A 134 -2.67 -16.63 3.28
N VAL A 135 -2.28 -17.79 3.81
CA VAL A 135 -3.23 -18.79 4.33
C VAL A 135 -3.53 -18.55 5.80
N ASP A 136 -2.49 -18.33 6.62
CA ASP A 136 -2.66 -18.27 8.07
C ASP A 136 -2.96 -16.84 8.56
N HIS A 137 -2.20 -15.84 8.09
CA HIS A 137 -2.30 -14.46 8.58
C HIS A 137 -3.49 -13.69 8.00
N THR A 138 -3.76 -13.80 6.70
CA THR A 138 -4.80 -12.99 6.05
C THR A 138 -6.18 -13.12 6.70
N PRO A 139 -6.67 -14.32 7.05
CA PRO A 139 -7.93 -14.46 7.78
C PRO A 139 -7.88 -13.85 9.18
N VAL A 140 -6.72 -13.90 9.86
CA VAL A 140 -6.55 -13.29 11.19
C VAL A 140 -6.62 -11.77 11.08
N ALA A 141 -5.91 -11.16 10.12
CA ALA A 141 -5.93 -9.72 9.89
C ALA A 141 -7.35 -9.22 9.64
N ILE A 142 -8.08 -9.85 8.72
CA ILE A 142 -9.46 -9.48 8.40
C ILE A 142 -10.41 -9.67 9.60
N ALA A 143 -10.20 -10.70 10.43
CA ALA A 143 -11.07 -10.98 11.58
C ALA A 143 -10.76 -10.14 12.83
N THR A 144 -9.53 -9.63 12.97
CA THR A 144 -9.10 -8.89 14.17
C THR A 144 -9.01 -7.40 14.00
N GLN A 145 -9.11 -6.90 12.77
CA GLN A 145 -9.04 -5.47 12.46
C GLN A 145 -10.35 -4.99 11.83
N SER A 146 -10.58 -3.68 11.86
CA SER A 146 -11.73 -3.05 11.19
C SER A 146 -11.46 -2.78 9.70
N THR A 147 -10.58 -3.57 9.09
CA THR A 147 -10.26 -3.40 7.67
C THR A 147 -11.47 -3.73 6.80
N PHE A 148 -11.73 -2.87 5.82
CA PHE A 148 -12.81 -3.04 4.83
C PHE A 148 -12.31 -3.12 3.39
N GLY A 149 -11.01 -3.28 3.21
CA GLY A 149 -10.34 -3.56 1.95
C GLY A 149 -8.95 -4.11 2.21
N TYR A 150 -8.55 -5.18 1.52
CA TYR A 150 -7.28 -5.85 1.73
C TYR A 150 -6.71 -6.30 0.39
N VAL A 151 -5.61 -5.67 -0.03
CA VAL A 151 -4.90 -5.96 -1.28
C VAL A 151 -3.48 -6.41 -0.97
N GLN A 152 -3.08 -7.54 -1.55
CA GLN A 152 -1.76 -8.14 -1.38
C GLN A 152 -0.98 -8.06 -2.68
N ASN A 153 0.22 -7.50 -2.62
CA ASN A 153 1.13 -7.43 -3.75
C ASN A 153 2.41 -8.18 -3.40
N ALA A 154 2.55 -9.41 -3.92
CA ALA A 154 3.79 -10.17 -3.80
C ALA A 154 4.83 -9.63 -4.78
N VAL A 155 6.01 -9.26 -4.28
CA VAL A 155 7.08 -8.72 -5.11
C VAL A 155 7.75 -9.83 -5.90
N VAL A 156 7.73 -9.72 -7.22
CA VAL A 156 8.42 -10.64 -8.13
C VAL A 156 9.89 -10.25 -8.25
N ARG A 157 10.17 -8.95 -8.43
CA ARG A 157 11.52 -8.39 -8.51
C ARG A 157 11.50 -6.85 -8.45
N PRO A 158 12.59 -6.22 -8.05
CA PRO A 158 12.76 -4.78 -8.25
C PRO A 158 12.90 -4.44 -9.75
N LEU A 159 12.43 -3.24 -10.12
CA LEU A 159 12.55 -2.67 -11.48
C LEU A 159 13.59 -1.54 -11.52
N THR A 160 13.95 -0.97 -10.37
CA THR A 160 14.97 0.07 -10.23
C THR A 160 16.22 -0.47 -9.53
N SER A 161 17.38 0.00 -9.96
CA SER A 161 18.65 -0.34 -9.31
C SER A 161 18.72 0.29 -7.91
N GLY A 162 19.19 -0.46 -6.93
CA GLY A 162 19.34 0.00 -5.56
C GLY A 162 18.04 0.15 -4.77
N ALA A 163 16.92 -0.38 -5.30
CA ALA A 163 15.69 -0.48 -4.55
C ALA A 163 15.90 -1.32 -3.26
N PRO A 164 15.33 -0.91 -2.12
CA PRO A 164 15.38 -1.71 -0.90
C PRO A 164 14.76 -3.10 -1.12
N VAL A 165 15.22 -4.07 -0.33
CA VAL A 165 14.59 -5.39 -0.33
C VAL A 165 13.19 -5.24 0.28
N VAL A 166 12.18 -5.57 -0.52
CA VAL A 166 10.77 -5.67 -0.13
C VAL A 166 10.23 -6.93 -0.79
N ASP A 167 9.63 -7.81 -0.01
CA ASP A 167 9.09 -9.09 -0.50
C ASP A 167 7.58 -9.01 -0.75
N ALA A 168 6.90 -8.10 -0.04
CA ALA A 168 5.48 -7.82 -0.26
C ALA A 168 5.10 -6.38 0.07
N ILE A 169 4.03 -5.90 -0.59
CA ILE A 169 3.40 -4.61 -0.31
C ILE A 169 1.91 -4.88 -0.11
N VAL A 170 1.43 -4.60 1.10
CA VAL A 170 0.03 -4.80 1.48
C VAL A 170 -0.65 -3.45 1.57
N GLU A 171 -1.87 -3.34 1.06
CA GLU A 171 -2.72 -2.17 1.24
C GLU A 171 -3.98 -2.60 1.97
N GLU A 172 -4.23 -2.01 3.13
CA GLU A 172 -5.40 -2.25 3.95
C GLU A 172 -6.18 -0.95 4.16
N LEU A 173 -7.49 -1.01 4.00
CA LEU A 173 -8.37 0.16 4.18
C LEU A 173 -9.04 0.13 5.55
N PHE A 174 -8.96 1.25 6.27
CA PHE A 174 -9.52 1.42 7.60
C PHE A 174 -10.40 2.65 7.70
N PRO A 175 -11.35 2.70 8.66
CA PRO A 175 -12.05 3.93 9.02
C PRO A 175 -11.04 5.03 9.37
N LEU A 176 -11.31 6.28 9.00
CA LEU A 176 -10.36 7.38 9.25
C LEU A 176 -10.02 7.56 10.74
N ALA A 177 -10.98 7.35 11.64
CA ALA A 177 -10.73 7.44 13.08
C ALA A 177 -9.66 6.45 13.58
N ALA A 178 -9.46 5.33 12.88
CA ALA A 178 -8.42 4.35 13.20
C ALA A 178 -6.99 4.88 13.06
N THR A 179 -6.77 6.04 12.43
CA THR A 179 -5.47 6.72 12.43
C THR A 179 -5.01 7.12 13.83
N ARG A 180 -5.93 7.31 14.77
CA ARG A 180 -5.67 7.83 16.14
C ARG A 180 -6.29 7.00 17.25
N ASP A 181 -7.04 5.95 16.93
CA ASP A 181 -7.78 5.13 17.88
C ASP A 181 -7.57 3.64 17.60
N LEU A 182 -6.90 2.95 18.54
CA LEU A 182 -6.63 1.51 18.43
C LEU A 182 -7.89 0.66 18.56
N HIS A 183 -8.90 1.09 19.35
CA HIS A 183 -10.17 0.37 19.42
C HIS A 183 -10.87 0.39 18.05
N VAL A 184 -10.86 1.54 17.39
CA VAL A 184 -11.40 1.64 16.03
C VAL A 184 -10.56 0.85 15.04
N PHE A 185 -9.22 0.88 15.16
CA PHE A 185 -8.32 0.14 14.26
C PHE A 185 -8.55 -1.36 14.35
N PHE A 186 -8.67 -1.89 15.57
CA PHE A 186 -8.93 -3.31 15.80
C PHE A 186 -10.43 -3.66 15.77
N GLY A 187 -11.34 -2.68 15.68
CA GLY A 187 -12.79 -2.92 15.76
C GLY A 187 -13.18 -3.52 17.11
N ALA A 188 -12.47 -3.14 18.17
CA ALA A 188 -12.64 -3.70 19.50
C ALA A 188 -13.78 -3.03 20.25
N ALA A 189 -14.58 -3.84 20.99
CA ALA A 189 -15.70 -3.37 21.76
C ALA A 189 -15.29 -2.74 23.11
N ASP A 190 -14.20 -3.25 23.69
CA ASP A 190 -13.65 -2.80 24.98
C ASP A 190 -12.15 -3.14 25.07
N ASP A 191 -11.51 -2.81 26.20
CA ASP A 191 -10.08 -3.04 26.43
C ASP A 191 -9.69 -4.53 26.44
N ALA A 192 -10.57 -5.42 26.88
CA ALA A 192 -10.32 -6.85 26.91
C ALA A 192 -10.34 -7.42 25.48
N ASP A 193 -11.33 -7.04 24.67
CA ASP A 193 -11.40 -7.41 23.25
C ASP A 193 -10.23 -6.82 22.46
N LEU A 194 -9.83 -5.57 22.75
CA LEU A 194 -8.64 -4.97 22.16
C LEU A 194 -7.39 -5.79 22.46
N GLY A 195 -7.18 -6.17 23.73
CA GLY A 195 -6.07 -7.01 24.14
C GLY A 195 -6.03 -8.36 23.42
N ASP A 196 -7.16 -9.03 23.29
CA ASP A 196 -7.27 -10.31 22.59
C ASP A 196 -6.97 -10.20 21.10
N ARG A 197 -7.52 -9.18 20.42
CA ARG A 197 -7.26 -8.92 18.99
C ARG A 197 -5.80 -8.58 18.73
N MET A 198 -5.20 -7.73 19.55
CA MET A 198 -3.78 -7.39 19.48
C MET A 198 -2.90 -8.62 19.69
N ASN A 199 -3.18 -9.46 20.67
CA ASN A 199 -2.41 -10.69 20.92
C ASN A 199 -2.48 -11.65 19.74
N ARG A 200 -3.65 -11.85 19.15
CA ARG A 200 -3.83 -12.67 17.94
C ARG A 200 -3.06 -12.10 16.75
N MET A 201 -3.10 -10.79 16.55
CA MET A 201 -2.36 -10.11 15.48
C MET A 201 -0.85 -10.25 15.68
N VAL A 202 -0.33 -10.00 16.89
CA VAL A 202 1.09 -10.16 17.21
C VAL A 202 1.56 -11.60 17.01
N ALA A 203 0.79 -12.59 17.47
CA ALA A 203 1.12 -13.99 17.25
C ALA A 203 1.19 -14.32 15.75
N SER A 204 0.22 -13.87 14.99
CA SER A 204 0.13 -14.11 13.56
C SER A 204 1.26 -13.43 12.77
N THR A 205 1.53 -12.14 13.02
CA THR A 205 2.62 -11.41 12.35
C THR A 205 4.00 -11.94 12.74
N SER A 206 4.16 -12.39 13.99
CA SER A 206 5.43 -13.00 14.46
C SER A 206 5.73 -14.33 13.76
N ALA A 207 4.70 -15.08 13.39
CA ALA A 207 4.86 -16.39 12.75
C ALA A 207 5.57 -16.31 11.39
N PHE A 208 5.46 -15.18 10.66
CA PHE A 208 6.16 -14.97 9.40
C PHE A 208 7.09 -13.73 9.41
N GLY A 209 7.34 -13.15 10.61
CA GLY A 209 8.34 -12.11 10.81
C GLY A 209 7.89 -10.71 10.37
N ALA A 210 6.61 -10.49 10.06
CA ALA A 210 6.08 -9.18 9.66
C ALA A 210 6.05 -8.14 10.79
N ASN A 211 6.33 -8.55 12.03
CA ASN A 211 6.52 -7.64 13.16
C ASN A 211 7.96 -7.09 13.27
N ARG A 212 8.84 -7.46 12.33
CA ARG A 212 10.24 -7.04 12.29
C ARG A 212 10.52 -6.32 10.98
N CYS A 213 11.24 -5.22 11.04
CA CYS A 213 11.69 -4.50 9.83
C CYS A 213 10.56 -4.24 8.82
N VAL A 214 9.40 -3.79 9.31
CA VAL A 214 8.26 -3.38 8.50
C VAL A 214 8.20 -1.85 8.43
N ASP A 215 7.86 -1.32 7.25
CA ASP A 215 7.41 0.06 7.14
C ASP A 215 5.89 0.05 6.96
N THR A 216 5.18 0.89 7.71
CA THR A 216 3.76 1.13 7.51
C THR A 216 3.53 2.61 7.23
N VAL A 217 2.82 2.88 6.14
CA VAL A 217 2.62 4.21 5.60
C VAL A 217 1.13 4.48 5.48
N PRO A 218 0.54 5.18 6.44
CA PRO A 218 -0.84 5.68 6.30
C PRO A 218 -0.93 6.66 5.15
N THR A 219 -1.90 6.44 4.25
CA THR A 219 -2.09 7.22 3.03
C THR A 219 -3.56 7.50 2.75
N SER A 220 -3.84 8.57 2.02
CA SER A 220 -5.09 8.78 1.30
C SER A 220 -4.98 8.15 -0.08
N ARG A 221 -5.93 7.28 -0.42
CA ARG A 221 -5.94 6.48 -1.66
C ARG A 221 -6.87 7.07 -2.71
N TYR A 222 -6.41 7.09 -3.95
CA TYR A 222 -7.15 7.59 -5.12
C TYR A 222 -6.97 6.60 -6.29
N VAL A 223 -8.07 6.10 -6.85
CA VAL A 223 -8.05 5.34 -8.11
C VAL A 223 -8.29 6.30 -9.25
N MET A 224 -7.28 6.59 -10.05
CA MET A 224 -7.36 7.51 -11.19
C MET A 224 -7.98 6.83 -12.41
N ARG A 225 -7.66 5.56 -12.61
CA ARG A 225 -8.23 4.70 -13.65
C ARG A 225 -8.23 3.26 -13.16
N SER A 226 -9.39 2.57 -13.20
CA SER A 226 -9.45 1.13 -12.98
C SER A 226 -8.91 0.38 -14.19
N PRO A 227 -8.05 -0.64 -14.01
CA PRO A 227 -7.62 -1.51 -15.12
C PRO A 227 -8.70 -2.50 -15.54
N PHE A 228 -9.75 -2.65 -14.74
CA PHE A 228 -10.86 -3.55 -14.99
C PHE A 228 -12.02 -2.78 -15.62
N ALA A 229 -12.69 -3.38 -16.59
CA ALA A 229 -13.90 -2.81 -17.16
C ALA A 229 -14.92 -2.58 -16.03
N ALA A 230 -15.60 -1.43 -16.02
CA ALA A 230 -16.76 -1.26 -15.14
C ALA A 230 -17.76 -2.39 -15.45
N GLU A 231 -18.20 -3.13 -14.41
CA GLU A 231 -19.32 -4.05 -14.59
C GLU A 231 -20.50 -3.23 -15.09
N VAL A 232 -20.92 -3.52 -16.32
CA VAL A 232 -22.15 -2.92 -16.86
C VAL A 232 -23.29 -3.56 -16.07
N SER A 233 -23.80 -2.83 -15.08
CA SER A 233 -25.03 -3.21 -14.38
C SER A 233 -26.13 -3.31 -15.44
N GLN A 234 -26.53 -4.54 -15.77
CA GLN A 234 -27.71 -4.83 -16.57
C GLN A 234 -28.97 -4.70 -15.74
#